data_0d9aebb62a23e80b3d07b8fe3b4c7627
#
_entry.id   0d9aebb62a23e80b3d07b8fe3b4c7627
#
_cell.length_a   1.000
_cell.length_b   1.000
_cell.length_c   1.000
_cell.angle_alpha   90.00
_cell.angle_beta   90.00
_cell.angle_gamma   90.00
#
_symmetry.space_group_name_H-M   'P 1'
#
loop_
_entity.id
_entity.type
_entity.pdbx_description
1 polymer ?
#
loop_
_entity_poly.entity_id
_entity_poly.type
_entity_poly.pdbx_seq_one_letter_code
_entity_poly.pdbx_strand_id
1 'polypeptide(L)'
;MKKLIAILAAGILALPAAVSAEDSSKPIVIPTHNWSSQVVMAYVIGGIFESMGNNVEYVPADSQAVYEAIRSGDVTISHEVWQSSFGKSFYNAMAKGGVIDAGTHAAMTLEEMGVPTWVIEKDLCPGLPNWEALKNCKDVFATADSGGKGRWLEGPQSWHGDLMPVRVDALGLGDDYVVKFAGGADALWADLAAAKKEGRGTIIFNWSPNFTDAEGFTFIEFPEYTDGCRKADGGDGSCGSPKGWLKKAANYKFPKTHPAAYT
;
A
#
# COMPACT_ATOMS: atom_id res chain seq x y z
N MET A 1 53.43 40.54 -59.33
CA MET A 1 53.34 40.21 -57.88
C MET A 1 51.85 40.11 -57.55
N LYS A 2 51.29 38.89 -57.51
CA LYS A 2 49.86 38.64 -57.23
C LYS A 2 49.77 38.24 -55.78
N LYS A 3 49.08 39.02 -54.94
CA LYS A 3 48.82 38.71 -53.54
C LYS A 3 47.57 37.81 -53.50
N LEU A 4 47.72 36.56 -53.05
CA LEU A 4 46.60 35.70 -52.64
C LEU A 4 46.14 36.10 -51.28
N ILE A 5 44.87 36.43 -51.15
CA ILE A 5 44.18 36.62 -49.89
C ILE A 5 43.44 35.30 -49.59
N ALA A 6 43.88 34.59 -48.55
CA ALA A 6 43.22 33.42 -48.05
C ALA A 6 42.10 33.88 -47.06
N ILE A 7 40.84 33.64 -47.41
CA ILE A 7 39.70 33.85 -46.52
C ILE A 7 39.51 32.59 -45.70
N LEU A 8 39.78 32.67 -44.40
CA LEU A 8 39.50 31.62 -43.41
C LEU A 8 38.00 31.69 -43.05
N ALA A 9 37.21 30.79 -43.59
CA ALA A 9 35.81 30.65 -43.15
C ALA A 9 35.79 29.86 -41.81
N ALA A 10 35.59 30.57 -40.71
CA ALA A 10 35.35 29.95 -39.42
C ALA A 10 33.91 29.42 -39.40
N GLY A 11 33.74 28.11 -39.59
CA GLY A 11 32.49 27.42 -39.42
C GLY A 11 32.13 27.37 -37.91
N ILE A 12 31.16 28.14 -37.51
CA ILE A 12 30.56 28.03 -36.18
C ILE A 12 29.72 26.74 -36.18
N LEU A 13 30.25 25.69 -35.58
CA LEU A 13 29.47 24.49 -35.20
C LEU A 13 28.52 24.90 -34.10
N ALA A 14 27.28 25.25 -34.45
CA ALA A 14 26.18 25.34 -33.47
C ALA A 14 25.87 23.92 -32.99
N LEU A 15 26.41 23.55 -31.84
CA LEU A 15 25.96 22.39 -31.11
C LEU A 15 24.47 22.64 -30.73
N PRO A 16 23.56 21.72 -31.04
CA PRO A 16 22.20 21.83 -30.54
C PRO A 16 22.29 21.81 -29.00
N ALA A 17 21.98 22.93 -28.38
CA ALA A 17 21.68 22.95 -26.95
C ALA A 17 20.52 21.99 -26.76
N ALA A 18 20.74 20.88 -26.07
CA ALA A 18 19.64 20.05 -25.60
C ALA A 18 18.80 20.96 -24.71
N VAL A 19 17.66 21.43 -25.22
CA VAL A 19 16.65 22.10 -24.41
C VAL A 19 16.11 21.03 -23.49
N SER A 20 16.65 20.97 -22.28
CA SER A 20 16.01 20.23 -21.20
C SER A 20 14.64 20.86 -21.04
N ALA A 21 13.59 20.07 -21.23
CA ALA A 21 12.24 20.53 -20.96
C ALA A 21 12.20 20.96 -19.49
N GLU A 22 11.88 22.23 -19.26
CA GLU A 22 11.76 22.78 -17.92
C GLU A 22 10.49 22.23 -17.28
N ASP A 23 10.58 21.81 -16.01
CA ASP A 23 9.44 21.31 -15.27
C ASP A 23 8.40 22.42 -15.05
N SER A 24 7.14 22.02 -14.96
CA SER A 24 6.03 22.93 -14.70
C SER A 24 6.18 23.59 -13.32
N SER A 25 5.77 24.86 -13.23
CA SER A 25 5.65 25.54 -11.93
C SER A 25 4.44 25.09 -11.09
N LYS A 26 3.55 24.26 -11.66
CA LYS A 26 2.44 23.66 -10.90
C LYS A 26 3.00 22.66 -9.87
N PRO A 27 2.39 22.57 -8.67
CA PRO A 27 2.89 21.65 -7.67
C PRO A 27 2.73 20.18 -8.11
N ILE A 28 3.69 19.35 -7.69
CA ILE A 28 3.55 17.90 -7.64
C ILE A 28 2.75 17.59 -6.38
N VAL A 29 1.50 17.16 -6.56
CA VAL A 29 0.59 16.87 -5.44
C VAL A 29 0.76 15.40 -5.03
N ILE A 30 1.17 15.18 -3.78
CA ILE A 30 1.46 13.87 -3.20
C ILE A 30 0.42 13.56 -2.12
N PRO A 31 -0.26 12.41 -2.16
CA PRO A 31 -1.24 12.05 -1.13
C PRO A 31 -0.54 11.62 0.15
N THR A 32 -1.18 11.88 1.30
CA THR A 32 -0.85 11.27 2.58
C THR A 32 -2.02 10.40 3.02
N HIS A 33 -1.71 9.16 3.41
CA HIS A 33 -2.67 8.17 3.88
C HIS A 33 -2.55 7.97 5.40
N ASN A 34 -3.24 6.98 5.94
CA ASN A 34 -3.31 6.72 7.38
C ASN A 34 -2.41 5.56 7.84
N TRP A 35 -1.25 5.43 7.22
CA TRP A 35 -0.16 4.57 7.70
C TRP A 35 1.20 5.25 7.53
N SER A 36 2.09 5.02 8.51
CA SER A 36 3.30 5.82 8.72
C SER A 36 4.34 5.68 7.59
N SER A 37 4.54 4.48 7.02
CA SER A 37 5.53 4.30 5.93
C SER A 37 5.20 5.18 4.73
N GLN A 38 3.93 5.24 4.36
CA GLN A 38 3.46 6.04 3.25
C GLN A 38 3.65 7.54 3.52
N VAL A 39 3.31 7.99 4.73
CA VAL A 39 3.47 9.41 5.10
C VAL A 39 4.95 9.81 5.09
N VAL A 40 5.81 9.02 5.71
CA VAL A 40 7.27 9.28 5.73
C VAL A 40 7.82 9.32 4.30
N MET A 41 7.46 8.35 3.47
CA MET A 41 7.96 8.28 2.10
C MET A 41 7.39 9.39 1.22
N ALA A 42 6.16 9.85 1.46
CA ALA A 42 5.60 11.02 0.77
C ALA A 42 6.48 12.26 0.98
N TYR A 43 6.90 12.52 2.23
CA TYR A 43 7.79 13.65 2.53
C TYR A 43 9.21 13.44 2.01
N VAL A 44 9.73 12.21 2.02
CA VAL A 44 11.06 11.92 1.42
C VAL A 44 11.06 12.19 -0.08
N ILE A 45 10.07 11.67 -0.80
CA ILE A 45 9.94 11.86 -2.25
C ILE A 45 9.66 13.34 -2.57
N GLY A 46 8.81 13.98 -1.81
CA GLY A 46 8.53 15.41 -1.97
C GLY A 46 9.78 16.27 -1.78
N GLY A 47 10.57 16.00 -0.73
CA GLY A 47 11.85 16.69 -0.52
C GLY A 47 12.85 16.47 -1.65
N ILE A 48 12.84 15.31 -2.30
CA ILE A 48 13.64 15.06 -3.52
C ILE A 48 13.13 15.98 -4.65
N PHE A 49 11.83 16.04 -4.91
CA PHE A 49 11.28 16.91 -5.95
C PHE A 49 11.56 18.39 -5.66
N GLU A 50 11.45 18.83 -4.42
CA GLU A 50 11.82 20.19 -4.00
C GLU A 50 13.30 20.49 -4.27
N SER A 51 14.19 19.53 -3.99
CA SER A 51 15.62 19.67 -4.27
C SER A 51 15.94 19.76 -5.78
N MET A 52 15.03 19.26 -6.62
CA MET A 52 15.09 19.37 -8.07
C MET A 52 14.48 20.70 -8.59
N GLY A 53 13.96 21.53 -7.70
CA GLY A 53 13.35 22.83 -8.05
C GLY A 53 11.85 22.78 -8.30
N ASN A 54 11.17 21.65 -8.03
CA ASN A 54 9.72 21.56 -8.17
C ASN A 54 9.00 22.09 -6.95
N ASN A 55 7.80 22.63 -7.14
CA ASN A 55 6.85 22.87 -6.06
C ASN A 55 6.18 21.56 -5.67
N VAL A 56 5.98 21.33 -4.36
CA VAL A 56 5.34 20.13 -3.82
C VAL A 56 4.19 20.53 -2.91
N GLU A 57 3.11 19.77 -2.98
CA GLU A 57 1.94 19.91 -2.11
C GLU A 57 1.54 18.53 -1.58
N TYR A 58 1.17 18.46 -0.29
CA TYR A 58 0.72 17.24 0.36
C TYR A 58 -0.76 17.35 0.69
N VAL A 59 -1.54 16.32 0.33
CA VAL A 59 -2.98 16.30 0.55
C VAL A 59 -3.42 15.01 1.23
N PRO A 60 -4.21 15.05 2.31
CA PRO A 60 -4.82 13.86 2.85
C PRO A 60 -5.75 13.22 1.81
N ALA A 61 -5.64 11.93 1.59
CA ALA A 61 -6.47 11.21 0.64
C ALA A 61 -6.85 9.82 1.16
N ASP A 62 -8.08 9.40 0.87
CA ASP A 62 -8.51 8.01 1.07
C ASP A 62 -7.76 7.09 0.10
N SER A 63 -7.34 5.94 0.59
CA SER A 63 -6.48 5.00 -0.13
C SER A 63 -7.15 4.29 -1.32
N GLN A 64 -8.48 4.27 -1.38
CA GLN A 64 -9.22 3.75 -2.53
C GLN A 64 -9.60 4.88 -3.51
N ALA A 65 -10.04 6.02 -2.99
CA ALA A 65 -10.49 7.16 -3.79
C ALA A 65 -9.33 7.90 -4.48
N VAL A 66 -8.09 7.77 -3.99
CA VAL A 66 -6.91 8.46 -4.51
C VAL A 66 -6.69 8.24 -6.01
N TYR A 67 -7.05 7.07 -6.55
CA TYR A 67 -6.84 6.79 -7.98
C TYR A 67 -7.76 7.61 -8.90
N GLU A 68 -8.97 7.94 -8.45
CA GLU A 68 -9.83 8.88 -9.19
C GLU A 68 -9.29 10.31 -9.08
N ALA A 69 -8.72 10.71 -7.94
CA ALA A 69 -8.04 12.00 -7.78
C ALA A 69 -6.80 12.11 -8.67
N ILE A 70 -6.02 11.02 -8.83
CA ILE A 70 -4.92 10.96 -9.81
C ILE A 70 -5.48 11.08 -11.23
N ARG A 71 -6.57 10.41 -11.54
CA ARG A 71 -7.19 10.44 -12.88
C ARG A 71 -7.67 11.83 -13.25
N SER A 72 -8.31 12.58 -12.34
CA SER A 72 -8.76 13.96 -12.55
C SER A 72 -7.59 14.96 -12.60
N GLY A 73 -6.49 14.68 -11.93
CA GLY A 73 -5.31 15.55 -11.82
C GLY A 73 -5.26 16.37 -10.53
N ASP A 74 -6.13 16.07 -9.56
CA ASP A 74 -6.09 16.67 -8.23
C ASP A 74 -4.93 16.12 -7.38
N VAL A 75 -4.47 14.90 -7.71
CA VAL A 75 -3.26 14.27 -7.19
C VAL A 75 -2.35 13.94 -8.36
N THR A 76 -1.05 14.18 -8.21
CA THR A 76 -0.07 13.94 -9.28
C THR A 76 0.45 12.51 -9.26
N ILE A 77 0.84 12.01 -8.09
CA ILE A 77 1.43 10.66 -7.91
C ILE A 77 0.87 9.99 -6.67
N SER A 78 0.93 8.66 -6.65
CA SER A 78 0.87 7.84 -5.43
C SER A 78 2.02 6.85 -5.46
N HIS A 79 2.90 6.91 -4.49
CA HIS A 79 4.13 6.11 -4.47
C HIS A 79 3.94 4.73 -3.83
N GLU A 80 2.84 4.50 -3.13
CA GLU A 80 2.49 3.20 -2.54
C GLU A 80 1.13 2.71 -3.04
N VAL A 81 1.14 1.82 -4.03
CA VAL A 81 -0.03 1.07 -4.49
C VAL A 81 0.16 -0.39 -4.08
N TRP A 82 -0.53 -0.82 -3.04
CA TRP A 82 -0.54 -2.19 -2.55
C TRP A 82 -1.49 -3.01 -3.42
N GLN A 83 -0.95 -3.93 -4.23
CA GLN A 83 -1.74 -4.62 -5.26
C GLN A 83 -2.86 -5.49 -4.70
N SER A 84 -2.65 -6.15 -3.55
CA SER A 84 -3.64 -7.02 -2.94
C SER A 84 -4.85 -6.26 -2.39
N SER A 85 -4.64 -5.04 -1.89
CA SER A 85 -5.69 -4.19 -1.30
C SER A 85 -6.28 -3.21 -2.32
N PHE A 86 -5.43 -2.48 -3.04
CA PHE A 86 -5.85 -1.36 -3.88
C PHE A 86 -5.74 -1.63 -5.38
N GLY A 87 -5.20 -2.79 -5.77
CA GLY A 87 -4.94 -3.11 -7.17
C GLY A 87 -6.19 -2.98 -8.05
N LYS A 88 -7.36 -3.43 -7.57
CA LYS A 88 -8.61 -3.32 -8.33
C LYS A 88 -8.98 -1.87 -8.63
N SER A 89 -8.90 -0.97 -7.65
CA SER A 89 -9.19 0.46 -7.81
C SER A 89 -8.17 1.13 -8.73
N PHE A 90 -6.89 0.80 -8.59
CA PHE A 90 -5.82 1.28 -9.46
C PHE A 90 -6.02 0.85 -10.92
N TYR A 91 -6.21 -0.43 -11.19
CA TYR A 91 -6.39 -0.93 -12.54
C TYR A 91 -7.70 -0.44 -13.19
N ASN A 92 -8.76 -0.27 -12.41
CA ASN A 92 -10.00 0.33 -12.90
C ASN A 92 -9.80 1.79 -13.31
N ALA A 93 -9.05 2.57 -12.53
CA ALA A 93 -8.72 3.96 -12.87
C ALA A 93 -7.84 4.03 -14.12
N MET A 94 -6.86 3.13 -14.27
CA MET A 94 -6.05 3.00 -15.49
C MET A 94 -6.91 2.68 -16.72
N ALA A 95 -7.83 1.74 -16.60
CA ALA A 95 -8.73 1.35 -17.70
C ALA A 95 -9.64 2.48 -18.17
N LYS A 96 -10.05 3.37 -17.24
CA LYS A 96 -10.80 4.60 -17.58
C LYS A 96 -9.92 5.69 -18.25
N GLY A 97 -8.61 5.52 -18.24
CA GLY A 97 -7.64 6.51 -18.71
C GLY A 97 -7.37 7.63 -17.69
N GLY A 98 -6.19 8.26 -17.81
CA GLY A 98 -5.79 9.36 -16.92
C GLY A 98 -4.85 8.95 -15.79
N VAL A 99 -4.71 7.66 -15.51
CA VAL A 99 -3.72 7.07 -14.60
C VAL A 99 -2.75 6.20 -15.39
N ILE A 100 -1.48 6.24 -15.04
CA ILE A 100 -0.44 5.36 -15.58
C ILE A 100 0.23 4.57 -14.45
N ASP A 101 0.68 3.36 -14.77
CA ASP A 101 1.62 2.61 -13.93
C ASP A 101 3.01 3.26 -14.05
N ALA A 102 3.45 3.91 -12.98
CA ALA A 102 4.74 4.58 -12.91
C ALA A 102 5.86 3.63 -12.43
N GLY A 103 5.62 2.33 -12.48
CA GLY A 103 6.59 1.29 -12.18
C GLY A 103 6.41 0.62 -10.83
N THR A 104 7.28 -0.33 -10.56
CA THR A 104 7.21 -1.22 -9.41
C THR A 104 8.39 -0.95 -8.47
N HIS A 105 8.16 -1.01 -7.17
CA HIS A 105 9.25 -1.08 -6.20
C HIS A 105 9.87 -2.48 -6.20
N ALA A 106 11.10 -2.61 -5.73
CA ALA A 106 11.77 -3.89 -5.55
C ALA A 106 11.28 -4.61 -4.27
N ALA A 107 9.99 -4.55 -4.00
CA ALA A 107 9.36 -5.13 -2.82
C ALA A 107 8.16 -5.98 -3.23
N MET A 108 8.23 -7.27 -2.92
CA MET A 108 7.06 -8.14 -2.94
C MET A 108 6.31 -7.98 -1.62
N THR A 109 5.00 -7.92 -1.69
CA THR A 109 4.14 -7.61 -0.55
C THR A 109 3.23 -8.78 -0.20
N LEU A 110 2.92 -8.89 1.08
CA LEU A 110 1.83 -9.70 1.60
C LEU A 110 1.02 -8.83 2.58
N GLU A 111 -0.28 -8.84 2.47
CA GLU A 111 -1.21 -8.11 3.33
C GLU A 111 -2.22 -9.13 3.85
N GLU A 112 -2.18 -9.47 5.14
CA GLU A 112 -2.99 -10.55 5.68
C GLU A 112 -3.21 -10.40 7.19
N MET A 113 -4.18 -11.10 7.73
CA MET A 113 -4.34 -11.27 9.17
C MET A 113 -3.22 -12.13 9.74
N GLY A 114 -2.79 -11.83 10.94
CA GLY A 114 -1.77 -12.61 11.61
C GLY A 114 -1.74 -12.40 13.12
N VAL A 115 -0.79 -13.04 13.72
CA VAL A 115 -0.55 -13.00 15.17
C VAL A 115 0.90 -12.65 15.47
N PRO A 116 1.19 -11.96 16.57
CA PRO A 116 2.56 -11.82 17.02
C PRO A 116 3.16 -13.20 17.36
N THR A 117 4.45 -13.38 17.05
CA THR A 117 5.13 -14.67 17.16
C THR A 117 5.05 -15.28 18.56
N TRP A 118 4.97 -14.46 19.63
CA TRP A 118 4.83 -14.99 21.00
C TRP A 118 3.54 -15.79 21.23
N VAL A 119 2.49 -15.60 20.41
CA VAL A 119 1.25 -16.41 20.49
C VAL A 119 1.54 -17.86 20.13
N ILE A 120 2.40 -18.05 19.14
CA ILE A 120 2.83 -19.38 18.69
C ILE A 120 3.88 -19.96 19.66
N GLU A 121 4.89 -19.17 20.03
CA GLU A 121 5.97 -19.58 20.94
C GLU A 121 5.46 -20.04 22.33
N LYS A 122 4.39 -19.42 22.80
CA LYS A 122 3.75 -19.77 24.08
C LYS A 122 2.64 -20.80 23.91
N ASP A 123 2.42 -21.29 22.71
CA ASP A 123 1.36 -22.26 22.37
C ASP A 123 -0.03 -21.83 22.86
N LEU A 124 -0.33 -20.52 22.75
CA LEU A 124 -1.61 -19.99 23.23
C LEU A 124 -2.81 -20.49 22.39
N CYS A 125 -2.55 -20.80 21.12
CA CYS A 125 -3.52 -21.38 20.20
C CYS A 125 -2.84 -22.49 19.40
N PRO A 126 -2.86 -23.74 19.91
CA PRO A 126 -2.21 -24.88 19.28
C PRO A 126 -2.68 -25.10 17.84
N GLY A 127 -1.75 -25.25 16.93
CA GLY A 127 -2.01 -25.46 15.50
C GLY A 127 -1.86 -24.21 14.64
N LEU A 128 -1.73 -22.99 15.21
CA LEU A 128 -1.31 -21.83 14.44
C LEU A 128 0.10 -22.05 13.85
N PRO A 129 0.38 -21.56 12.65
CA PRO A 129 -0.37 -20.56 11.86
C PRO A 129 -1.52 -21.10 11.00
N ASN A 130 -1.83 -22.40 10.99
CA ASN A 130 -2.99 -22.89 10.23
C ASN A 130 -4.29 -22.28 10.80
N TRP A 131 -5.09 -21.65 9.94
CA TRP A 131 -6.34 -20.97 10.31
C TRP A 131 -7.36 -21.89 11.01
N GLU A 132 -7.34 -23.19 10.74
CA GLU A 132 -8.26 -24.15 11.38
C GLU A 132 -8.10 -24.21 12.91
N ALA A 133 -6.92 -23.85 13.43
CA ALA A 133 -6.67 -23.74 14.86
C ALA A 133 -7.63 -22.74 15.54
N LEU A 134 -8.04 -21.69 14.82
CA LEU A 134 -8.93 -20.65 15.34
C LEU A 134 -10.28 -21.20 15.78
N LYS A 135 -10.75 -22.32 15.25
CA LYS A 135 -12.00 -22.98 15.67
C LYS A 135 -12.04 -23.32 17.16
N ASN A 136 -10.88 -23.43 17.81
CA ASN A 136 -10.74 -23.85 19.20
C ASN A 136 -10.11 -22.79 20.11
N CYS A 137 -9.85 -21.58 19.64
CA CYS A 137 -9.01 -20.60 20.33
C CYS A 137 -9.67 -19.23 20.53
N LYS A 138 -10.98 -19.08 20.35
CA LYS A 138 -11.64 -17.78 20.41
C LYS A 138 -11.35 -17.00 21.71
N ASP A 139 -11.29 -17.70 22.84
CA ASP A 139 -11.09 -17.07 24.15
C ASP A 139 -9.69 -16.45 24.30
N VAL A 140 -8.69 -16.97 23.57
CA VAL A 140 -7.34 -16.41 23.53
C VAL A 140 -7.32 -15.01 22.91
N PHE A 141 -8.24 -14.76 22.00
CA PHE A 141 -8.35 -13.53 21.21
C PHE A 141 -9.53 -12.65 21.63
N ALA A 142 -10.27 -13.05 22.66
CA ALA A 142 -11.39 -12.28 23.16
C ALA A 142 -10.93 -10.98 23.83
N THR A 143 -11.68 -9.92 23.61
CA THR A 143 -11.45 -8.59 24.20
C THR A 143 -12.74 -8.03 24.77
N ALA A 144 -12.66 -6.98 25.58
CA ALA A 144 -13.84 -6.39 26.22
C ALA A 144 -14.90 -5.91 25.21
N ASP A 145 -14.47 -5.49 24.02
CA ASP A 145 -15.34 -4.98 22.96
C ASP A 145 -15.81 -6.05 21.95
N SER A 146 -15.36 -7.30 22.10
CA SER A 146 -15.70 -8.39 21.18
C SER A 146 -16.96 -9.18 21.57
N GLY A 147 -17.57 -8.87 22.73
CA GLY A 147 -18.80 -9.53 23.17
C GLY A 147 -18.65 -11.01 23.47
N GLY A 148 -17.46 -11.45 23.95
CA GLY A 148 -17.15 -12.84 24.26
C GLY A 148 -16.71 -13.66 23.05
N LYS A 149 -16.58 -13.06 21.87
CA LYS A 149 -15.99 -13.66 20.67
C LYS A 149 -14.50 -13.34 20.60
N GLY A 150 -13.74 -14.13 19.84
CA GLY A 150 -12.41 -13.75 19.41
C GLY A 150 -12.48 -12.51 18.52
N ARG A 151 -11.55 -11.57 18.69
CA ARG A 151 -11.49 -10.35 17.87
C ARG A 151 -10.49 -10.47 16.74
N TRP A 152 -10.91 -10.19 15.52
CA TRP A 152 -10.03 -9.82 14.41
C TRP A 152 -9.99 -8.31 14.30
N LEU A 153 -8.84 -7.71 14.55
CA LEU A 153 -8.67 -6.27 14.40
C LEU A 153 -8.15 -5.97 13.01
N GLU A 154 -9.06 -5.54 12.14
CA GLU A 154 -8.79 -5.12 10.77
C GLU A 154 -8.32 -3.67 10.73
N GLY A 155 -7.67 -3.25 9.65
CA GLY A 155 -7.44 -1.86 9.32
C GLY A 155 -8.75 -1.08 9.12
N PRO A 156 -8.68 0.20 8.74
CA PRO A 156 -9.87 0.95 8.37
C PRO A 156 -10.71 0.22 7.32
N GLN A 157 -12.03 0.29 7.45
CA GLN A 157 -12.95 -0.34 6.48
C GLN A 157 -12.68 0.13 5.04
N SER A 158 -12.18 1.35 4.86
CA SER A 158 -11.80 1.88 3.53
C SER A 158 -10.63 1.13 2.89
N TRP A 159 -9.85 0.32 3.64
CA TRP A 159 -8.75 -0.45 3.04
C TRP A 159 -9.27 -1.66 2.27
N HIS A 160 -10.10 -2.50 2.89
CA HIS A 160 -10.52 -3.79 2.33
C HIS A 160 -12.04 -3.98 2.23
N GLY A 161 -12.85 -3.00 2.69
CA GLY A 161 -14.31 -3.14 2.73
C GLY A 161 -14.75 -4.27 3.64
N ASP A 162 -15.53 -5.18 3.11
CA ASP A 162 -16.08 -6.33 3.85
C ASP A 162 -15.27 -7.63 3.65
N LEU A 163 -14.02 -7.54 3.16
CA LEU A 163 -13.22 -8.73 2.86
C LEU A 163 -13.06 -9.65 4.07
N MET A 164 -12.69 -9.08 5.25
CA MET A 164 -12.46 -9.89 6.44
C MET A 164 -13.75 -10.39 7.10
N PRO A 165 -14.82 -9.61 7.25
CA PRO A 165 -16.11 -10.15 7.66
C PRO A 165 -16.59 -11.32 6.78
N VAL A 166 -16.52 -11.17 5.46
CA VAL A 166 -16.88 -12.23 4.51
C VAL A 166 -16.00 -13.48 4.71
N ARG A 167 -14.70 -13.30 4.92
CA ARG A 167 -13.78 -14.43 5.15
C ARG A 167 -14.08 -15.16 6.45
N VAL A 168 -14.32 -14.44 7.54
CA VAL A 168 -14.70 -15.03 8.82
C VAL A 168 -15.94 -15.91 8.67
N ASP A 169 -16.96 -15.43 7.95
CA ASP A 169 -18.19 -16.18 7.69
C ASP A 169 -17.94 -17.39 6.78
N ALA A 170 -17.18 -17.22 5.68
CA ALA A 170 -16.88 -18.27 4.72
C ALA A 170 -16.05 -19.43 5.33
N LEU A 171 -15.22 -19.13 6.32
CA LEU A 171 -14.45 -20.12 7.08
C LEU A 171 -15.26 -20.80 8.21
N GLY A 172 -16.52 -20.40 8.39
CA GLY A 172 -17.39 -20.91 9.45
C GLY A 172 -16.96 -20.44 10.85
N LEU A 173 -16.33 -19.27 10.94
CA LEU A 173 -15.86 -18.68 12.20
C LEU A 173 -16.79 -17.57 12.74
N GLY A 174 -17.86 -17.21 12.04
CA GLY A 174 -18.72 -16.06 12.36
C GLY A 174 -19.45 -16.17 13.73
N ASP A 175 -19.67 -17.37 14.23
CA ASP A 175 -20.24 -17.57 15.57
C ASP A 175 -19.21 -17.31 16.69
N ASP A 176 -17.93 -17.57 16.42
CA ASP A 176 -16.83 -17.53 17.37
C ASP A 176 -15.98 -16.27 17.27
N TYR A 177 -16.01 -15.56 16.17
CA TYR A 177 -15.18 -14.38 15.92
C TYR A 177 -15.97 -13.19 15.45
N VAL A 178 -15.46 -11.99 15.72
CA VAL A 178 -15.99 -10.71 15.23
C VAL A 178 -14.86 -9.86 14.67
N VAL A 179 -15.10 -9.26 13.51
CA VAL A 179 -14.17 -8.28 12.92
C VAL A 179 -14.47 -6.90 13.50
N LYS A 180 -13.45 -6.23 13.99
CA LYS A 180 -13.46 -4.82 14.42
C LYS A 180 -12.52 -4.04 13.54
N PHE A 181 -12.88 -2.80 13.23
CA PHE A 181 -12.09 -1.93 12.36
C PHE A 181 -11.32 -0.90 13.18
N ALA A 182 -10.02 -0.80 12.96
CA ALA A 182 -9.16 0.24 13.49
C ALA A 182 -9.31 1.54 12.68
N GLY A 183 -8.97 2.68 13.27
CA GLY A 183 -8.99 3.97 12.57
C GLY A 183 -7.79 4.21 11.64
N GLY A 184 -6.74 3.42 11.77
CA GLY A 184 -5.50 3.51 11.00
C GLY A 184 -4.46 2.52 11.52
N ALA A 185 -3.28 2.51 10.90
CA ALA A 185 -2.19 1.63 11.29
C ALA A 185 -1.74 1.82 12.74
N ASP A 186 -1.73 3.04 13.23
CA ASP A 186 -1.30 3.34 14.61
C ASP A 186 -2.17 2.63 15.65
N ALA A 187 -3.46 2.45 15.37
CA ALA A 187 -4.35 1.72 16.27
C ALA A 187 -4.07 0.20 16.25
N LEU A 188 -3.67 -0.37 15.11
CA LEU A 188 -3.19 -1.76 15.03
C LEU A 188 -1.93 -1.95 15.87
N TRP A 189 -0.97 -1.02 15.77
CA TRP A 189 0.29 -1.07 16.52
C TRP A 189 0.08 -0.85 18.01
N ALA A 190 -0.84 0.02 18.39
CA ALA A 190 -1.21 0.23 19.79
C ALA A 190 -1.80 -1.05 20.41
N ASP A 191 -2.66 -1.77 19.70
CA ASP A 191 -3.20 -3.04 20.15
C ASP A 191 -2.11 -4.12 20.28
N LEU A 192 -1.21 -4.20 19.30
CA LEU A 192 -0.07 -5.13 19.34
C LEU A 192 0.80 -4.88 20.57
N ALA A 193 1.13 -3.60 20.85
CA ALA A 193 1.91 -3.22 22.03
C ALA A 193 1.18 -3.52 23.34
N ALA A 194 -0.12 -3.25 23.42
CA ALA A 194 -0.95 -3.57 24.57
C ALA A 194 -1.04 -5.08 24.80
N ALA A 195 -1.30 -5.86 23.76
CA ALA A 195 -1.35 -7.31 23.84
C ALA A 195 -0.04 -7.91 24.35
N LYS A 196 1.10 -7.39 23.87
CA LYS A 196 2.44 -7.81 24.35
C LYS A 196 2.62 -7.53 25.83
N LYS A 197 2.25 -6.33 26.28
CA LYS A 197 2.35 -5.92 27.71
C LYS A 197 1.45 -6.75 28.60
N GLU A 198 0.26 -7.10 28.12
CA GLU A 198 -0.74 -7.88 28.87
C GLU A 198 -0.51 -9.39 28.77
N GLY A 199 0.33 -9.83 27.86
CA GLY A 199 0.60 -11.26 27.58
C GLY A 199 -0.59 -12.00 26.95
N ARG A 200 -1.54 -11.29 26.36
CA ARG A 200 -2.70 -11.85 25.67
C ARG A 200 -2.45 -12.14 24.20
N GLY A 201 -3.24 -13.01 23.61
CA GLY A 201 -3.27 -13.14 22.16
C GLY A 201 -3.93 -11.93 21.49
N THR A 202 -3.57 -11.68 20.24
CA THR A 202 -4.27 -10.76 19.36
C THR A 202 -4.14 -11.22 17.91
N ILE A 203 -5.21 -11.05 17.14
CA ILE A 203 -5.23 -11.23 15.68
C ILE A 203 -5.40 -9.83 15.10
N ILE A 204 -4.42 -9.37 14.34
CA ILE A 204 -4.46 -8.07 13.67
C ILE A 204 -4.18 -8.20 12.18
N PHE A 205 -4.75 -7.30 11.40
CA PHE A 205 -4.30 -7.07 10.03
C PHE A 205 -2.88 -6.50 10.04
N ASN A 206 -2.06 -7.02 9.14
CA ASN A 206 -0.68 -6.59 9.00
C ASN A 206 -0.21 -6.75 7.55
N TRP A 207 0.96 -6.25 7.25
CA TRP A 207 1.59 -6.38 5.95
C TRP A 207 3.10 -6.54 6.07
N SER A 208 3.68 -7.11 5.04
CA SER A 208 5.13 -7.20 4.87
C SER A 208 5.48 -6.64 3.47
N PRO A 209 6.57 -5.86 3.34
CA PRO A 209 7.54 -5.52 4.39
C PRO A 209 7.06 -4.37 5.30
N ASN A 210 7.30 -4.51 6.60
CA ASN A 210 7.23 -3.41 7.57
C ASN A 210 8.09 -3.72 8.81
N PHE A 211 8.06 -2.86 9.85
CA PHE A 211 8.91 -3.01 11.03
C PHE A 211 8.61 -4.28 11.85
N THR A 212 7.40 -4.82 11.78
CA THR A 212 7.02 -6.03 12.52
C THR A 212 7.73 -7.28 12.00
N ASP A 213 8.26 -7.25 10.78
CA ASP A 213 9.09 -8.35 10.25
C ASP A 213 10.33 -8.61 11.12
N ALA A 214 10.86 -7.53 11.74
CA ALA A 214 11.99 -7.61 12.67
C ALA A 214 11.58 -7.89 14.13
N GLU A 215 10.33 -7.59 14.50
CA GLU A 215 9.84 -7.77 15.88
C GLU A 215 9.20 -9.13 16.15
N GLY A 216 8.97 -9.92 15.11
CA GLY A 216 8.33 -11.23 15.17
C GLY A 216 6.82 -11.17 15.02
N PHE A 217 6.37 -11.37 13.79
CA PHE A 217 4.96 -11.49 13.41
C PHE A 217 4.78 -12.68 12.47
N THR A 218 3.69 -13.42 12.64
CA THR A 218 3.39 -14.59 11.81
C THR A 218 2.01 -14.42 11.19
N PHE A 219 1.96 -14.46 9.86
CA PHE A 219 0.71 -14.44 9.12
C PHE A 219 -0.02 -15.78 9.28
N ILE A 220 -1.34 -15.72 9.40
CA ILE A 220 -2.19 -16.91 9.44
C ILE A 220 -2.24 -17.53 8.05
N GLU A 221 -2.08 -18.82 7.96
CA GLU A 221 -2.16 -19.60 6.72
C GLU A 221 -3.62 -19.95 6.43
N PHE A 222 -4.24 -19.12 5.59
CA PHE A 222 -5.58 -19.35 5.06
C PHE A 222 -5.55 -20.25 3.83
N PRO A 223 -6.70 -20.75 3.32
CA PRO A 223 -6.77 -21.42 2.03
C PRO A 223 -6.07 -20.62 0.94
N GLU A 224 -5.34 -21.28 0.07
CA GLU A 224 -4.53 -20.63 -0.96
C GLU A 224 -5.38 -19.72 -1.86
N TYR A 225 -4.82 -18.53 -2.18
CA TYR A 225 -5.46 -17.63 -3.12
C TYR A 225 -5.45 -18.23 -4.53
N THR A 226 -6.62 -18.20 -5.16
CA THR A 226 -6.79 -18.49 -6.59
C THR A 226 -7.64 -17.39 -7.22
N ASP A 227 -7.43 -17.13 -8.50
CA ASP A 227 -8.22 -16.13 -9.21
C ASP A 227 -9.74 -16.45 -9.12
N GLY A 228 -10.51 -15.43 -8.73
CA GLY A 228 -11.94 -15.57 -8.55
C GLY A 228 -12.40 -16.14 -7.20
N CYS A 229 -11.48 -16.49 -6.28
CA CYS A 229 -11.85 -17.06 -4.98
C CYS A 229 -12.52 -16.08 -4.01
N ARG A 230 -12.34 -14.78 -4.22
CA ARG A 230 -13.00 -13.76 -3.39
C ARG A 230 -14.51 -13.66 -3.68
N LYS A 231 -15.31 -13.37 -2.67
CA LYS A 231 -16.78 -13.22 -2.82
C LYS A 231 -17.15 -12.19 -3.89
N ALA A 232 -16.42 -11.08 -3.96
CA ALA A 232 -16.63 -10.03 -4.95
C ALA A 232 -16.37 -10.48 -6.40
N ASP A 233 -15.64 -11.57 -6.58
CA ASP A 233 -15.28 -12.15 -7.88
C ASP A 233 -16.04 -13.45 -8.18
N GLY A 234 -16.99 -13.82 -7.30
CA GLY A 234 -17.90 -14.97 -7.48
C GLY A 234 -17.52 -16.22 -6.69
N GLY A 235 -16.40 -16.20 -5.96
CA GLY A 235 -15.97 -17.29 -5.08
C GLY A 235 -16.70 -17.30 -3.74
N ASP A 236 -16.29 -18.20 -2.84
CA ASP A 236 -16.86 -18.31 -1.50
C ASP A 236 -16.32 -17.25 -0.54
N GLY A 237 -15.13 -16.71 -0.80
CA GLY A 237 -14.47 -15.67 0.02
C GLY A 237 -13.57 -16.20 1.12
N SER A 238 -13.34 -17.52 1.20
CA SER A 238 -12.53 -18.14 2.26
C SER A 238 -11.02 -17.97 2.08
N CYS A 239 -10.56 -17.70 0.85
CA CYS A 239 -9.14 -17.66 0.51
C CYS A 239 -8.36 -16.53 1.18
N GLY A 240 -7.08 -16.77 1.40
CA GLY A 240 -6.10 -15.80 1.84
C GLY A 240 -5.85 -14.67 0.83
N SER A 241 -4.93 -13.80 1.15
CA SER A 241 -4.53 -12.70 0.28
C SER A 241 -3.42 -13.13 -0.69
N PRO A 242 -3.44 -12.67 -1.95
CA PRO A 242 -2.34 -12.94 -2.87
C PRO A 242 -1.11 -12.14 -2.45
N LYS A 243 0.07 -12.68 -2.75
CA LYS A 243 1.29 -11.86 -2.79
C LYS A 243 1.19 -10.89 -3.97
N GLY A 244 1.67 -9.69 -3.77
CA GLY A 244 1.64 -8.65 -4.78
C GLY A 244 2.95 -7.87 -4.85
N TRP A 245 2.99 -6.88 -5.71
CA TRP A 245 4.09 -5.93 -5.80
C TRP A 245 3.63 -4.56 -5.32
N LEU A 246 4.52 -3.87 -4.61
CA LEU A 246 4.31 -2.46 -4.32
C LEU A 246 4.57 -1.66 -5.60
N LYS A 247 3.58 -0.92 -6.06
CA LYS A 247 3.61 -0.15 -7.30
C LYS A 247 3.53 1.35 -7.05
N LYS A 248 3.73 2.10 -8.12
CA LYS A 248 3.59 3.56 -8.18
C LYS A 248 2.55 3.92 -9.22
N ALA A 249 1.68 4.87 -8.90
CA ALA A 249 0.70 5.43 -9.83
C ALA A 249 1.01 6.91 -10.09
N ALA A 250 0.75 7.37 -11.29
CA ALA A 250 0.87 8.77 -11.63
C ALA A 250 -0.25 9.24 -12.56
N ASN A 251 -0.56 10.54 -12.52
CA ASN A 251 -1.37 11.16 -13.55
C ASN A 251 -0.67 11.06 -14.92
N TYR A 252 -1.40 10.72 -15.96
CA TYR A 252 -0.86 10.52 -17.31
C TYR A 252 -0.16 11.77 -17.91
N LYS A 253 -0.42 12.95 -17.37
CA LYS A 253 0.24 14.20 -17.79
C LYS A 253 1.59 14.41 -17.10
N PHE A 254 1.84 13.76 -15.97
CA PHE A 254 3.04 13.96 -15.16
C PHE A 254 4.34 13.85 -15.98
N PRO A 255 4.53 12.83 -16.84
CA PRO A 255 5.72 12.74 -17.69
C PRO A 255 5.95 13.91 -18.64
N LYS A 256 4.89 14.66 -18.96
CA LYS A 256 4.95 15.81 -19.87
C LYS A 256 5.06 17.14 -19.14
N THR A 257 4.49 17.22 -17.93
CA THR A 257 4.48 18.45 -17.14
C THR A 257 5.71 18.59 -16.26
N HIS A 258 6.28 17.46 -15.82
CA HIS A 258 7.46 17.40 -14.96
C HIS A 258 8.44 16.33 -15.47
N PRO A 259 8.98 16.50 -16.70
CA PRO A 259 9.80 15.47 -17.34
C PRO A 259 11.06 15.12 -16.54
N ALA A 260 11.70 16.09 -15.88
CA ALA A 260 12.88 15.85 -15.06
C ALA A 260 12.56 15.12 -13.75
N ALA A 261 11.39 15.38 -13.16
CA ALA A 261 10.96 14.72 -11.94
C ALA A 261 10.40 13.30 -12.19
N TYR A 262 9.98 13.00 -13.43
CA TYR A 262 9.44 11.68 -13.78
C TYR A 262 10.54 10.65 -14.08
N THR A 263 11.67 11.06 -14.65
CA THR A 263 12.80 10.20 -15.03
C THR A 263 13.78 9.95 -13.89
#